data_8996ed4a73a4ae7274876822b17e0357
#
_entry.id   8996ed4a73a4ae7274876822b17e0357
#
_cell.length_a   1.000
_cell.length_b   1.000
_cell.length_c   1.000
_cell.angle_alpha   90.00
_cell.angle_beta   90.00
_cell.angle_gamma   90.00
#
_symmetry.space_group_name_H-M   'P 1'
#
loop_
_entity.id
_entity.type
_entity.pdbx_description
1 polymer ?
#
loop_
_entity_poly.entity_id
_entity_poly.type
_entity_poly.pdbx_seq_one_letter_code
_entity_poly.pdbx_strand_id
1 'polypeptide(L)'
;RGLGDVYKRQVQKYIGGDSASPRINKLSGGEWKAIKARAKAAIAVFAKDLIDLYAHRKMEKGHAFEKDTVWQKEFEDSFPYQETEDQLRSAEEIKRDMEKPFPMDRLLCGDVGFGKTEVAARALFKCVAEGKQAAVLVPTTILANQHYFTLKERFENFPFNIEMLSRFRTSAQQKNILSGLESGEIDLVVGTHKLLSSGIKFKNLGLLVVDEEQRFGVEPVSYTHLT
;
A
#
# COMPACT_ATOMS: atom_id res chain seq x y z
N ARG A 1 4.01 -45.93 -16.14
CA ARG A 1 3.52 -44.69 -15.46
C ARG A 1 4.14 -43.52 -16.21
N GLY A 2 3.35 -42.88 -17.08
CA GLY A 2 3.84 -41.86 -18.00
C GLY A 2 3.96 -40.47 -17.34
N LEU A 3 4.78 -39.62 -17.94
CA LEU A 3 4.98 -38.19 -17.61
C LEU A 3 3.68 -37.39 -17.41
N GLY A 4 2.52 -37.93 -17.85
CA GLY A 4 1.21 -37.29 -17.71
C GLY A 4 0.74 -37.05 -16.25
N ASP A 5 1.22 -37.84 -15.29
CA ASP A 5 0.80 -37.67 -13.88
C ASP A 5 1.52 -36.52 -13.14
N VAL A 6 2.69 -36.12 -13.62
CA VAL A 6 3.43 -34.95 -13.05
C VAL A 6 2.77 -33.66 -13.49
N TYR A 7 2.29 -33.58 -14.73
CA TYR A 7 1.66 -32.36 -15.25
C TYR A 7 0.22 -32.16 -14.78
N LYS A 8 -0.50 -33.21 -14.40
CA LYS A 8 -1.87 -33.08 -13.87
C LYS A 8 -1.98 -32.24 -12.57
N ARG A 9 -0.89 -32.16 -11.80
CA ARG A 9 -0.84 -31.33 -10.58
C ARG A 9 -0.52 -29.86 -10.84
N GLN A 10 -0.01 -29.53 -12.02
CA GLN A 10 0.37 -28.16 -12.41
C GLN A 10 -0.75 -27.42 -13.17
N VAL A 11 -1.74 -28.15 -13.70
CA VAL A 11 -2.88 -27.55 -14.38
C VAL A 11 -4.05 -27.50 -13.41
N GLN A 12 -4.36 -26.32 -12.93
CA GLN A 12 -5.55 -26.11 -12.10
C GLN A 12 -6.81 -26.16 -12.97
N LYS A 13 -7.88 -26.73 -12.42
CA LYS A 13 -9.19 -26.69 -13.05
C LYS A 13 -9.61 -25.23 -13.22
N TYR A 14 -9.96 -24.84 -14.45
CA TYR A 14 -10.50 -23.51 -14.69
C TYR A 14 -11.82 -23.34 -13.92
N ILE A 15 -11.83 -22.45 -12.96
CA ILE A 15 -13.02 -22.05 -12.20
C ILE A 15 -13.46 -20.73 -12.80
N GLY A 16 -14.27 -20.80 -13.88
CA GLY A 16 -15.00 -19.63 -14.36
C GLY A 16 -16.15 -19.32 -13.40
N GLY A 17 -16.48 -18.03 -13.23
CA GLY A 17 -17.62 -17.61 -12.43
C GLY A 17 -18.91 -18.31 -12.87
N ASP A 18 -19.79 -18.51 -11.92
CA ASP A 18 -21.10 -19.18 -11.96
C ASP A 18 -21.48 -20.03 -13.20
N SER A 19 -21.51 -21.33 -12.98
CA SER A 19 -22.39 -22.35 -13.57
C SER A 19 -22.26 -22.73 -15.04
N ALA A 20 -21.36 -22.24 -15.84
CA ALA A 20 -21.23 -22.72 -17.22
C ALA A 20 -20.00 -23.60 -17.42
N SER A 21 -20.19 -24.75 -18.03
CA SER A 21 -19.08 -25.54 -18.57
C SER A 21 -18.18 -24.65 -19.42
N PRO A 22 -16.86 -24.62 -19.19
CA PRO A 22 -15.98 -23.72 -19.94
C PRO A 22 -16.09 -24.04 -21.44
N ARG A 23 -16.39 -23.04 -22.24
CA ARG A 23 -16.40 -23.17 -23.69
C ARG A 23 -14.99 -23.42 -24.17
N ILE A 24 -14.76 -24.59 -24.78
CA ILE A 24 -13.49 -24.91 -25.39
C ILE A 24 -13.44 -24.24 -26.77
N ASN A 25 -12.58 -23.24 -26.90
CA ASN A 25 -12.37 -22.54 -28.16
C ASN A 25 -11.44 -23.31 -29.07
N LYS A 26 -11.75 -23.40 -30.37
CA LYS A 26 -10.82 -23.94 -31.37
C LYS A 26 -9.68 -22.94 -31.58
N LEU A 27 -8.43 -23.36 -31.33
CA LEU A 27 -7.24 -22.49 -31.42
C LEU A 27 -7.03 -21.86 -32.82
N SER A 28 -7.51 -22.49 -33.88
CA SER A 28 -7.43 -22.00 -35.26
C SER A 28 -8.66 -21.24 -35.74
N GLY A 29 -9.68 -21.07 -34.90
CA GLY A 29 -10.94 -20.41 -35.27
C GLY A 29 -10.89 -18.89 -35.25
N GLY A 30 -11.74 -18.24 -36.09
CA GLY A 30 -11.92 -16.77 -36.07
C GLY A 30 -12.36 -16.22 -34.72
N GLU A 31 -13.09 -17.02 -33.95
CA GLU A 31 -13.57 -16.69 -32.62
C GLU A 31 -12.41 -16.44 -31.63
N TRP A 32 -11.37 -17.27 -31.67
CA TRP A 32 -10.15 -17.07 -30.83
C TRP A 32 -9.39 -15.81 -31.23
N LYS A 33 -9.30 -15.50 -32.53
CA LYS A 33 -8.70 -14.25 -33.00
C LYS A 33 -9.49 -13.03 -32.54
N ALA A 34 -10.82 -13.08 -32.53
CA ALA A 34 -11.67 -12.01 -32.02
C ALA A 34 -11.55 -11.80 -30.51
N ILE A 35 -11.44 -12.89 -29.73
CA ILE A 35 -11.21 -12.81 -28.27
C ILE A 35 -9.84 -12.18 -27.98
N LYS A 36 -8.79 -12.61 -28.67
CA LYS A 36 -7.45 -12.01 -28.55
C LYS A 36 -7.43 -10.53 -28.93
N ALA A 37 -8.14 -10.15 -30.00
CA ALA A 37 -8.22 -8.75 -30.43
C ALA A 37 -8.93 -7.89 -29.39
N ARG A 38 -10.04 -8.37 -28.80
CA ARG A 38 -10.75 -7.69 -27.72
C ARG A 38 -9.88 -7.54 -26.46
N ALA A 39 -9.18 -8.61 -26.06
CA ALA A 39 -8.27 -8.58 -24.92
C ALA A 39 -7.14 -7.56 -25.14
N LYS A 40 -6.52 -7.54 -26.34
CA LYS A 40 -5.52 -6.53 -26.70
C LYS A 40 -6.05 -5.11 -26.67
N ALA A 41 -7.26 -4.88 -27.18
CA ALA A 41 -7.88 -3.57 -27.15
C ALA A 41 -8.18 -3.11 -25.72
N ALA A 42 -8.70 -4.00 -24.86
CA ALA A 42 -8.93 -3.70 -23.43
C ALA A 42 -7.63 -3.37 -22.69
N ILE A 43 -6.56 -4.13 -22.94
CA ILE A 43 -5.22 -3.86 -22.36
C ILE A 43 -4.69 -2.50 -22.86
N ALA A 44 -4.87 -2.16 -24.11
CA ALA A 44 -4.40 -0.88 -24.66
C ALA A 44 -5.11 0.32 -24.04
N VAL A 45 -6.43 0.22 -23.80
CA VAL A 45 -7.20 1.24 -23.08
C VAL A 45 -6.71 1.38 -21.66
N PHE A 46 -6.59 0.26 -20.93
CA PHE A 46 -6.09 0.25 -19.55
C PHE A 46 -4.67 0.83 -19.43
N ALA A 47 -3.78 0.47 -20.37
CA ALA A 47 -2.43 1.01 -20.40
C ALA A 47 -2.42 2.54 -20.64
N LYS A 48 -3.32 3.04 -21.50
CA LYS A 48 -3.47 4.48 -21.72
C LYS A 48 -3.93 5.20 -20.46
N ASP A 49 -4.97 4.68 -19.79
CA ASP A 49 -5.48 5.25 -18.55
C ASP A 49 -4.41 5.31 -17.45
N LEU A 50 -3.57 4.26 -17.35
CA LEU A 50 -2.41 4.25 -16.44
C LEU A 50 -1.38 5.31 -16.81
N ILE A 51 -1.03 5.44 -18.09
CA ILE A 51 -0.05 6.44 -18.56
C ILE A 51 -0.56 7.85 -18.24
N ASP A 52 -1.84 8.11 -18.50
CA ASP A 52 -2.46 9.40 -18.20
C ASP A 52 -2.46 9.68 -16.70
N LEU A 53 -2.77 8.69 -15.86
CA LEU A 53 -2.68 8.79 -14.40
C LEU A 53 -1.25 9.11 -13.92
N TYR A 54 -0.24 8.40 -14.43
CA TYR A 54 1.17 8.67 -14.11
C TYR A 54 1.63 10.03 -14.57
N ALA A 55 1.16 10.48 -15.74
CA ALA A 55 1.47 11.81 -16.26
C ALA A 55 0.89 12.91 -15.35
N HIS A 56 -0.39 12.77 -14.93
CA HIS A 56 -1.01 13.68 -13.98
C HIS A 56 -0.25 13.75 -12.66
N ARG A 57 0.08 12.59 -12.05
CA ARG A 57 0.85 12.54 -10.80
C ARG A 57 2.21 13.25 -10.88
N LYS A 58 2.91 13.12 -12.01
CA LYS A 58 4.20 13.81 -12.22
C LYS A 58 4.07 15.32 -12.35
N MET A 59 2.90 15.82 -12.73
CA MET A 59 2.63 17.26 -12.86
C MET A 59 2.13 17.88 -11.55
N GLU A 60 1.68 17.07 -10.60
CA GLU A 60 1.24 17.56 -9.29
C GLU A 60 2.43 17.93 -8.42
N LYS A 61 2.29 19.05 -7.70
CA LYS A 61 3.27 19.45 -6.70
C LYS A 61 3.07 18.61 -5.45
N GLY A 62 4.07 17.81 -5.09
CA GLY A 62 4.14 17.10 -3.83
C GLY A 62 4.76 17.96 -2.71
N HIS A 63 4.67 17.45 -1.50
CA HIS A 63 5.45 18.00 -0.38
C HIS A 63 6.87 17.44 -0.46
N ALA A 64 7.85 18.32 -0.52
CA ALA A 64 9.26 17.93 -0.38
C ALA A 64 9.61 17.90 1.10
N PHE A 65 9.82 16.72 1.66
CA PHE A 65 10.24 16.55 3.04
C PHE A 65 11.66 17.08 3.24
N GLU A 66 11.93 17.62 4.40
CA GLU A 66 13.28 18.09 4.74
C GLU A 66 14.24 16.93 4.98
N LYS A 67 15.53 17.23 5.10
CA LYS A 67 16.56 16.26 5.45
C LYS A 67 16.34 15.70 6.85
N ASP A 68 16.87 14.51 7.10
CA ASP A 68 16.73 13.82 8.38
C ASP A 68 17.14 14.71 9.57
N THR A 69 16.27 14.74 10.55
CA THR A 69 16.49 15.41 11.82
C THR A 69 17.24 14.51 12.81
N VAL A 70 17.65 15.06 13.95
CA VAL A 70 18.23 14.28 15.05
C VAL A 70 17.26 13.19 15.53
N TRP A 71 15.95 13.50 15.57
CA TRP A 71 14.93 12.53 15.95
C TRP A 71 14.82 11.36 14.98
N GLN A 72 14.97 11.61 13.67
CA GLN A 72 15.01 10.53 12.67
C GLN A 72 16.15 9.56 12.96
N LYS A 73 17.34 10.10 13.26
CA LYS A 73 18.49 9.30 13.60
C LYS A 73 18.30 8.52 14.90
N GLU A 74 17.78 9.15 15.95
CA GLU A 74 17.45 8.48 17.21
C GLU A 74 16.44 7.34 17.02
N PHE A 75 15.43 7.58 16.17
CA PHE A 75 14.46 6.54 15.79
C PHE A 75 15.14 5.37 15.07
N GLU A 76 16.00 5.63 14.11
CA GLU A 76 16.73 4.59 13.37
C GLU A 76 17.70 3.83 14.27
N ASP A 77 18.48 4.53 15.10
CA ASP A 77 19.46 3.95 16.04
C ASP A 77 18.78 3.11 17.15
N SER A 78 17.52 3.37 17.46
CA SER A 78 16.74 2.58 18.45
C SER A 78 16.25 1.23 17.90
N PHE A 79 16.50 0.90 16.64
CA PHE A 79 16.13 -0.40 16.08
C PHE A 79 16.95 -1.52 16.71
N PRO A 80 16.31 -2.55 17.31
CA PRO A 80 17.02 -3.54 18.13
C PRO A 80 17.80 -4.60 17.34
N TYR A 81 17.73 -4.58 16.02
CA TYR A 81 18.36 -5.55 15.14
C TYR A 81 19.38 -4.87 14.23
N GLN A 82 20.33 -5.66 13.74
CA GLN A 82 21.26 -5.19 12.72
C GLN A 82 20.58 -5.19 11.36
N GLU A 83 20.60 -4.04 10.68
CA GLU A 83 20.04 -3.90 9.35
C GLU A 83 20.90 -4.60 8.30
N THR A 84 20.25 -5.09 7.27
CA THR A 84 20.93 -5.54 6.06
C THR A 84 21.29 -4.34 5.15
N GLU A 85 22.29 -4.52 4.30
CA GLU A 85 22.67 -3.49 3.32
C GLU A 85 21.50 -3.10 2.41
N ASP A 86 20.64 -4.06 2.05
CA ASP A 86 19.46 -3.81 1.23
C ASP A 86 18.38 -3.00 1.96
N GLN A 87 18.21 -3.21 3.26
CA GLN A 87 17.29 -2.41 4.09
C GLN A 87 17.78 -0.96 4.18
N LEU A 88 19.07 -0.76 4.48
CA LEU A 88 19.67 0.57 4.55
C LEU A 88 19.56 1.31 3.22
N ARG A 89 19.92 0.63 2.13
CA ARG A 89 19.81 1.21 0.78
C ARG A 89 18.36 1.58 0.43
N SER A 90 17.41 0.70 0.72
CA SER A 90 16.00 0.93 0.43
C SER A 90 15.44 2.11 1.25
N ALA A 91 15.79 2.19 2.54
CA ALA A 91 15.37 3.30 3.40
C ALA A 91 15.94 4.64 2.89
N GLU A 92 17.22 4.66 2.52
CA GLU A 92 17.87 5.86 2.00
C GLU A 92 17.26 6.31 0.64
N GLU A 93 16.96 5.36 -0.25
CA GLU A 93 16.30 5.67 -1.52
C GLU A 93 14.89 6.23 -1.32
N ILE A 94 14.12 5.69 -0.38
CA ILE A 94 12.78 6.19 -0.03
C ILE A 94 12.89 7.62 0.53
N LYS A 95 13.80 7.87 1.48
CA LYS A 95 14.01 9.19 2.06
C LYS A 95 14.37 10.23 0.98
N ARG A 96 15.26 9.89 0.06
CA ARG A 96 15.60 10.76 -1.09
C ARG A 96 14.42 11.03 -2.02
N ASP A 97 13.54 10.05 -2.22
CA ASP A 97 12.35 10.27 -3.04
C ASP A 97 11.34 11.15 -2.30
N MET A 98 11.20 11.02 -0.99
CA MET A 98 10.35 11.91 -0.17
C MET A 98 10.83 13.37 -0.17
N GLU A 99 12.13 13.61 -0.34
CA GLU A 99 12.73 14.95 -0.40
C GLU A 99 12.51 15.66 -1.74
N LYS A 100 11.91 15.00 -2.72
CA LYS A 100 11.61 15.59 -4.04
C LYS A 100 10.28 16.36 -4.02
N PRO A 101 10.15 17.42 -4.85
CA PRO A 101 8.95 18.26 -4.86
C PRO A 101 7.78 17.67 -5.67
N PHE A 102 7.69 16.36 -5.77
CA PHE A 102 6.59 15.64 -6.43
C PHE A 102 6.22 14.38 -5.66
N PRO A 103 4.97 13.93 -5.74
CA PRO A 103 4.51 12.76 -5.01
C PRO A 103 5.35 11.51 -5.31
N MET A 104 5.82 10.85 -4.26
CA MET A 104 6.53 9.59 -4.37
C MET A 104 5.56 8.46 -4.73
N ASP A 105 5.93 7.64 -5.72
CA ASP A 105 5.27 6.37 -6.02
C ASP A 105 6.35 5.29 -6.09
N ARG A 106 6.51 4.53 -5.01
CA ARG A 106 7.62 3.56 -4.86
C ARG A 106 7.11 2.21 -4.40
N LEU A 107 7.52 1.18 -5.11
CA LEU A 107 7.32 -0.20 -4.73
C LEU A 107 8.53 -0.73 -3.96
N LEU A 108 8.31 -1.22 -2.74
CA LEU A 108 9.29 -1.92 -1.93
C LEU A 108 9.07 -3.44 -2.04
N CYS A 109 9.97 -4.14 -2.72
CA CYS A 109 9.93 -5.59 -2.87
C CYS A 109 10.91 -6.27 -1.90
N GLY A 110 10.48 -7.36 -1.32
CA GLY A 110 11.31 -8.20 -0.44
C GLY A 110 10.53 -9.42 0.03
N ASP A 111 11.22 -10.49 0.36
CA ASP A 111 10.61 -11.71 0.87
C ASP A 111 9.95 -11.50 2.24
N VAL A 112 9.14 -12.47 2.66
CA VAL A 112 8.50 -12.46 3.99
C VAL A 112 9.58 -12.53 5.08
N GLY A 113 9.47 -11.67 6.09
CA GLY A 113 10.42 -11.62 7.20
C GLY A 113 11.67 -10.76 6.97
N PHE A 114 11.85 -10.15 5.79
CA PHE A 114 13.01 -9.28 5.47
C PHE A 114 12.87 -7.83 5.96
N GLY A 115 12.00 -7.58 6.94
CA GLY A 115 11.94 -6.29 7.62
C GLY A 115 11.38 -5.13 6.80
N LYS A 116 10.56 -5.38 5.75
CA LYS A 116 9.88 -4.32 4.98
C LYS A 116 9.14 -3.33 5.87
N THR A 117 8.57 -3.81 6.97
CA THR A 117 7.84 -2.99 7.93
C THR A 117 8.74 -1.96 8.61
N GLU A 118 10.01 -2.30 8.93
CA GLU A 118 10.96 -1.34 9.49
C GLU A 118 11.34 -0.25 8.48
N VAL A 119 11.58 -0.62 7.23
CA VAL A 119 11.85 0.36 6.16
C VAL A 119 10.66 1.31 5.99
N ALA A 120 9.44 0.79 6.02
CA ALA A 120 8.23 1.60 6.00
C ALA A 120 8.10 2.49 7.26
N ALA A 121 8.43 1.97 8.45
CA ALA A 121 8.38 2.73 9.70
C ALA A 121 9.29 3.95 9.67
N ARG A 122 10.47 3.88 9.08
CA ARG A 122 11.39 5.01 8.90
C ARG A 122 10.79 6.11 8.01
N ALA A 123 10.13 5.72 6.93
CA ALA A 123 9.42 6.67 6.07
C ALA A 123 8.21 7.31 6.78
N LEU A 124 7.44 6.50 7.52
CA LEU A 124 6.33 6.98 8.34
C LEU A 124 6.82 7.97 9.41
N PHE A 125 7.93 7.66 10.08
CA PHE A 125 8.52 8.54 11.07
C PHE A 125 8.93 9.90 10.46
N LYS A 126 9.63 9.88 9.32
CA LYS A 126 10.00 11.10 8.59
C LYS A 126 8.77 11.96 8.27
N CYS A 127 7.69 11.34 7.86
CA CYS A 127 6.44 12.03 7.54
C CYS A 127 5.83 12.71 8.77
N VAL A 128 5.67 11.99 9.88
CA VAL A 128 5.02 12.52 11.08
C VAL A 128 5.91 13.49 11.84
N ALA A 129 7.23 13.33 11.78
CA ALA A 129 8.18 14.25 12.40
C ALA A 129 8.12 15.67 11.79
N GLU A 130 7.65 15.81 10.57
CA GLU A 130 7.39 17.12 9.92
C GLU A 130 5.96 17.63 10.11
N GLY A 131 5.18 17.01 10.99
CA GLY A 131 3.80 17.42 11.28
C GLY A 131 2.80 17.07 10.18
N LYS A 132 3.15 16.12 9.29
CA LYS A 132 2.22 15.52 8.34
C LYS A 132 1.58 14.29 8.94
N GLN A 133 0.41 13.94 8.44
CA GLN A 133 -0.24 12.69 8.81
C GLN A 133 0.20 11.55 7.89
N ALA A 134 0.28 10.35 8.45
CA ALA A 134 0.59 9.15 7.69
C ALA A 134 -0.51 8.09 7.85
N ALA A 135 -0.70 7.28 6.82
CA ALA A 135 -1.65 6.17 6.84
C ALA A 135 -1.00 4.86 6.38
N VAL A 136 -1.36 3.76 7.04
CA VAL A 136 -0.96 2.41 6.64
C VAL A 136 -2.21 1.61 6.29
N LEU A 137 -2.32 1.24 5.03
CA LEU A 137 -3.41 0.46 4.48
C LEU A 137 -3.04 -1.00 4.39
N VAL A 138 -3.84 -1.86 4.99
CA VAL A 138 -3.63 -3.31 4.99
C VAL A 138 -4.93 -4.06 4.65
N PRO A 139 -4.86 -5.27 4.04
CA PRO A 139 -6.05 -5.96 3.55
C PRO A 139 -6.94 -6.56 4.64
N THR A 140 -6.40 -6.87 5.82
CA THR A 140 -7.14 -7.56 6.87
C THR A 140 -7.03 -6.86 8.22
N THR A 141 -8.04 -7.06 9.06
CA THR A 141 -8.05 -6.51 10.42
C THR A 141 -6.99 -7.16 11.33
N ILE A 142 -6.56 -8.38 11.02
CA ILE A 142 -5.48 -9.05 11.75
C ILE A 142 -4.15 -8.34 11.46
N LEU A 143 -3.85 -8.09 10.19
CA LEU A 143 -2.67 -7.33 9.80
C LEU A 143 -2.71 -5.90 10.33
N ALA A 144 -3.87 -5.24 10.31
CA ALA A 144 -4.02 -3.90 10.90
C ALA A 144 -3.64 -3.91 12.38
N ASN A 145 -4.07 -4.91 13.12
CA ASN A 145 -3.74 -5.05 14.53
C ASN A 145 -2.24 -5.31 14.75
N GLN A 146 -1.62 -6.17 13.94
CA GLN A 146 -0.19 -6.44 14.02
C GLN A 146 0.64 -5.17 13.74
N HIS A 147 0.38 -4.49 12.63
CA HIS A 147 1.07 -3.23 12.29
C HIS A 147 0.84 -2.15 13.35
N TYR A 148 -0.38 -2.03 13.88
CA TYR A 148 -0.67 -1.08 14.94
C TYR A 148 0.21 -1.28 16.17
N PHE A 149 0.30 -2.51 16.68
CA PHE A 149 1.12 -2.79 17.85
C PHE A 149 2.61 -2.62 17.56
N THR A 150 3.10 -3.13 16.44
CA THR A 150 4.50 -2.98 16.03
C THR A 150 4.89 -1.49 15.88
N LEU A 151 4.06 -0.70 15.22
CA LEU A 151 4.33 0.73 15.06
C LEU A 151 4.20 1.48 16.38
N LYS A 152 3.22 1.15 17.21
CA LYS A 152 3.05 1.76 18.53
C LYS A 152 4.25 1.52 19.44
N GLU A 153 4.77 0.29 19.48
CA GLU A 153 6.00 -0.06 20.20
C GLU A 153 7.20 0.69 19.62
N ARG A 154 7.33 0.71 18.29
CA ARG A 154 8.45 1.33 17.61
C ARG A 154 8.52 2.86 17.80
N PHE A 155 7.38 3.50 17.98
CA PHE A 155 7.24 4.95 18.19
C PHE A 155 7.08 5.34 19.66
N GLU A 156 7.20 4.40 20.60
CA GLU A 156 6.87 4.62 22.03
C GLU A 156 7.59 5.80 22.67
N ASN A 157 8.84 6.05 22.27
CA ASN A 157 9.68 7.10 22.83
C ASN A 157 9.45 8.48 22.20
N PHE A 158 8.49 8.60 21.28
CA PHE A 158 8.21 9.83 20.55
C PHE A 158 6.76 10.29 20.76
N PRO A 159 6.50 11.59 20.75
CA PRO A 159 5.19 12.14 21.11
C PRO A 159 4.18 12.08 19.94
N PHE A 160 4.08 10.95 19.24
CA PHE A 160 3.16 10.77 18.12
C PHE A 160 1.97 9.92 18.51
N ASN A 161 0.80 10.37 18.07
CA ASN A 161 -0.46 9.68 18.32
C ASN A 161 -0.78 8.71 17.20
N ILE A 162 -0.72 7.40 17.51
CA ILE A 162 -0.97 6.31 16.58
C ILE A 162 -2.30 5.64 16.91
N GLU A 163 -3.19 5.56 15.94
CA GLU A 163 -4.49 4.91 16.09
C GLU A 163 -4.75 3.86 15.02
N MET A 164 -5.70 2.96 15.33
CA MET A 164 -6.13 1.91 14.41
C MET A 164 -7.62 2.05 14.08
N LEU A 165 -7.94 2.24 12.80
CA LEU A 165 -9.30 2.24 12.30
C LEU A 165 -9.69 0.87 11.76
N SER A 166 -10.44 0.10 12.54
CA SER A 166 -10.90 -1.23 12.15
C SER A 166 -12.34 -1.49 12.61
N ARG A 167 -12.92 -2.58 12.10
CA ARG A 167 -14.26 -3.03 12.52
C ARG A 167 -14.35 -3.49 14.00
N PHE A 168 -13.21 -3.71 14.64
CA PHE A 168 -13.15 -4.10 16.06
C PHE A 168 -13.28 -2.90 17.00
N ARG A 169 -13.18 -1.68 16.50
CA ARG A 169 -13.46 -0.47 17.27
C ARG A 169 -14.96 -0.22 17.35
N THR A 170 -15.43 0.21 18.50
CA THR A 170 -16.83 0.63 18.67
C THR A 170 -17.15 1.85 17.78
N SER A 171 -18.43 2.08 17.49
CA SER A 171 -18.84 3.23 16.68
C SER A 171 -18.40 4.56 17.28
N ALA A 172 -18.39 4.69 18.61
CA ALA A 172 -17.90 5.87 19.31
C ALA A 172 -16.38 6.05 19.11
N GLN A 173 -15.60 4.99 19.28
CA GLN A 173 -14.14 5.03 19.02
C GLN A 173 -13.83 5.38 17.57
N GLN A 174 -14.55 4.79 16.61
CA GLN A 174 -14.38 5.12 15.21
C GLN A 174 -14.65 6.61 14.93
N LYS A 175 -15.74 7.16 15.52
CA LYS A 175 -16.06 8.58 15.37
C LYS A 175 -14.97 9.47 15.95
N ASN A 176 -14.40 9.13 17.12
CA ASN A 176 -13.31 9.86 17.71
C ASN A 176 -12.05 9.82 16.83
N ILE A 177 -11.71 8.65 16.27
CA ILE A 177 -10.58 8.50 15.34
C ILE A 177 -10.78 9.38 14.10
N LEU A 178 -11.97 9.36 13.50
CA LEU A 178 -12.27 10.19 12.34
C LEU A 178 -12.15 11.69 12.65
N SER A 179 -12.68 12.12 13.80
CA SER A 179 -12.53 13.50 14.25
C SER A 179 -11.05 13.87 14.51
N GLY A 180 -10.27 12.97 15.10
CA GLY A 180 -8.84 13.16 15.34
C GLY A 180 -8.01 13.23 14.06
N LEU A 181 -8.40 12.51 13.01
CA LEU A 181 -7.77 12.63 11.68
C LEU A 181 -8.08 13.98 11.03
N GLU A 182 -9.34 14.43 11.12
CA GLU A 182 -9.76 15.72 10.56
C GLU A 182 -9.19 16.92 11.33
N SER A 183 -9.04 16.81 12.64
CA SER A 183 -8.40 17.86 13.48
C SER A 183 -6.87 17.87 13.38
N GLY A 184 -6.26 16.73 13.02
CA GLY A 184 -4.81 16.54 13.01
C GLY A 184 -4.23 16.16 14.37
N GLU A 185 -5.04 15.65 15.29
CA GLU A 185 -4.60 15.10 16.59
C GLU A 185 -3.99 13.70 16.45
N ILE A 186 -4.34 12.99 15.37
CA ILE A 186 -3.78 11.68 15.05
C ILE A 186 -2.75 11.84 13.95
N ASP A 187 -1.51 11.45 14.25
CA ASP A 187 -0.37 11.56 13.33
C ASP A 187 -0.28 10.35 12.40
N LEU A 188 -0.56 9.16 12.91
CA LEU A 188 -0.46 7.92 12.15
C LEU A 188 -1.70 7.05 12.37
N VAL A 189 -2.32 6.60 11.28
CA VAL A 189 -3.43 5.68 11.33
C VAL A 189 -3.14 4.38 10.57
N VAL A 190 -3.43 3.25 11.20
CA VAL A 190 -3.40 1.94 10.56
C VAL A 190 -4.82 1.46 10.32
N GLY A 191 -5.13 0.99 9.12
CA GLY A 191 -6.48 0.49 8.86
C GLY A 191 -6.62 -0.34 7.59
N THR A 192 -7.83 -0.85 7.39
CA THR A 192 -8.17 -1.62 6.20
C THR A 192 -8.80 -0.71 5.12
N HIS A 193 -9.33 -1.31 4.05
CA HIS A 193 -10.06 -0.59 2.98
C HIS A 193 -11.05 0.47 3.50
N LYS A 194 -11.45 0.42 4.75
CA LYS A 194 -12.26 1.47 5.37
C LYS A 194 -11.58 2.84 5.33
N LEU A 195 -10.23 2.89 5.36
CA LEU A 195 -9.46 4.14 5.20
C LEU A 195 -9.69 4.82 3.85
N LEU A 196 -10.16 4.08 2.85
CA LEU A 196 -10.44 4.60 1.50
C LEU A 196 -11.88 5.07 1.32
N SER A 197 -12.72 4.99 2.37
CA SER A 197 -14.11 5.43 2.25
C SER A 197 -14.22 6.96 2.17
N SER A 198 -15.15 7.45 1.36
CA SER A 198 -15.37 8.88 1.08
C SER A 198 -15.71 9.76 2.29
N GLY A 199 -15.94 9.14 3.45
CA GLY A 199 -16.22 9.86 4.71
C GLY A 199 -14.99 10.15 5.56
N ILE A 200 -13.79 9.75 5.14
CA ILE A 200 -12.55 10.00 5.89
C ILE A 200 -11.83 11.22 5.32
N LYS A 201 -11.55 12.15 6.20
CA LYS A 201 -10.79 13.35 5.87
C LYS A 201 -9.55 13.43 6.74
N PHE A 202 -8.43 13.68 6.09
CA PHE A 202 -7.17 14.00 6.74
C PHE A 202 -6.96 15.51 6.71
N LYS A 203 -6.41 16.06 7.78
CA LYS A 203 -6.04 17.47 7.81
C LYS A 203 -4.85 17.74 6.88
N ASN A 204 -3.87 16.84 6.88
CA ASN A 204 -2.60 17.05 6.19
C ASN A 204 -1.89 15.71 5.90
N LEU A 205 -2.50 14.86 5.09
CA LEU A 205 -1.91 13.56 4.73
C LEU A 205 -0.64 13.75 3.89
N GLY A 206 0.49 13.21 4.35
CA GLY A 206 1.79 13.29 3.67
C GLY A 206 2.27 11.96 3.08
N LEU A 207 1.86 10.83 3.68
CA LEU A 207 2.31 9.51 3.23
C LEU A 207 1.22 8.45 3.39
N LEU A 208 1.02 7.66 2.36
CA LEU A 208 0.24 6.43 2.39
C LEU A 208 1.15 5.23 2.12
N VAL A 209 1.21 4.30 3.05
CA VAL A 209 1.85 3.00 2.88
C VAL A 209 0.77 1.94 2.64
N VAL A 210 0.91 1.16 1.57
CA VAL A 210 0.01 0.04 1.26
C VAL A 210 0.80 -1.26 1.42
N ASP A 211 0.39 -2.11 2.34
CA ASP A 211 0.99 -3.43 2.55
C ASP A 211 0.09 -4.53 1.97
N GLU A 212 0.69 -5.57 1.40
CA GLU A 212 -0.02 -6.70 0.79
C GLU A 212 -1.01 -6.27 -0.33
N GLU A 213 -0.59 -5.33 -1.19
CA GLU A 213 -1.43 -4.74 -2.26
C GLU A 213 -2.13 -5.78 -3.13
N GLN A 214 -1.50 -6.92 -3.39
CA GLN A 214 -2.06 -8.00 -4.21
C GLN A 214 -3.35 -8.59 -3.64
N ARG A 215 -3.68 -8.34 -2.38
CA ARG A 215 -4.92 -8.79 -1.72
C ARG A 215 -6.06 -7.78 -1.83
N PHE A 216 -5.77 -6.57 -2.28
CA PHE A 216 -6.80 -5.60 -2.64
C PHE A 216 -7.31 -5.93 -4.04
N GLY A 217 -8.63 -5.93 -4.26
CA GLY A 217 -9.21 -6.09 -5.60
C GLY A 217 -8.81 -4.92 -6.52
N VAL A 218 -9.19 -4.99 -7.79
CA VAL A 218 -8.81 -4.00 -8.81
C VAL A 218 -9.32 -2.58 -8.52
N GLU A 219 -10.39 -2.42 -7.75
CA GLU A 219 -10.99 -1.11 -7.44
C GLU A 219 -10.19 -0.20 -6.50
N PRO A 220 -9.50 -0.67 -5.45
CA PRO A 220 -8.83 0.22 -4.49
C PRO A 220 -7.63 0.97 -5.04
N VAL A 221 -7.02 0.50 -6.12
CA VAL A 221 -5.78 1.11 -6.66
C VAL A 221 -6.06 2.45 -7.36
N SER A 222 -7.31 2.73 -7.72
CA SER A 222 -7.71 3.99 -8.38
C SER A 222 -8.03 5.14 -7.41
N TYR A 223 -8.11 4.89 -6.11
CA TYR A 223 -8.48 5.89 -5.10
C TYR A 223 -7.33 6.78 -4.61
N THR A 224 -6.32 7.00 -5.41
CA THR A 224 -5.24 7.95 -5.08
C THR A 224 -5.64 9.42 -5.18
N HIS A 225 -6.94 9.72 -5.18
CA HIS A 225 -7.46 11.07 -4.98
C HIS A 225 -7.77 11.31 -3.49
N LEU A 226 -6.77 11.10 -2.63
CA LEU A 226 -6.79 11.53 -1.24
C LEU A 226 -6.15 12.93 -1.14
N THR A 227 -6.73 13.89 -1.82
CA THR A 227 -6.48 15.32 -1.60
C THR A 227 -7.76 16.00 -1.16
#